data_bb2d71f1b0a7b0c7a14cc0f858d99493
#
_entry.id   bb2d71f1b0a7b0c7a14cc0f858d99493
#
_cell.length_a   1.000
_cell.length_b   1.000
_cell.length_c   1.000
_cell.angle_alpha   90.00
_cell.angle_beta   90.00
_cell.angle_gamma   90.00
#
_symmetry.space_group_name_H-M   'P 1'
#
loop_
_entity.id
_entity.type
_entity.pdbx_description
1 polymer ?
#
loop_
_entity_poly.entity_id
_entity_poly.type
_entity_poly.pdbx_seq_one_letter_code
_entity_poly.pdbx_strand_id
1 'polypeptide(L)'
;GSERPLKDYVKVFYNRCALRPSCYECPYATTERKTDMTIGDFWHIEETIPDFYDPNGNSLFLIHTGRGEELFEKIRDNMDYRLSNTAQCWQANLEAPTQKSEQRDVFWNDYQKKGIDFVIKKYGTVPMKTKVKNKLFKILRGGVRTK
;
A
#
# COMPACT_ATOMS: atom_id res chain seq x y z
N GLY A 1 -7.90 8.38 27.88
CA GLY A 1 -7.04 8.55 26.70
C GLY A 1 -7.84 9.15 25.56
N SER A 2 -7.35 10.23 24.93
CA SER A 2 -8.01 10.82 23.79
C SER A 2 -7.92 9.86 22.61
N GLU A 3 -9.05 9.47 22.02
CA GLU A 3 -9.09 8.73 20.77
C GLU A 3 -8.51 9.62 19.66
N ARG A 4 -7.46 9.12 19.00
CA ARG A 4 -6.85 9.83 17.88
C ARG A 4 -7.46 9.35 16.57
N PRO A 5 -7.68 10.24 15.60
CA PRO A 5 -8.14 9.82 14.30
C PRO A 5 -7.15 8.86 13.65
N LEU A 6 -7.60 7.69 13.20
CA LEU A 6 -6.81 6.68 12.49
C LEU A 6 -6.02 7.29 11.31
N LYS A 7 -6.61 8.27 10.64
CA LYS A 7 -5.99 9.00 9.53
C LYS A 7 -4.65 9.67 9.85
N ASP A 8 -4.39 10.03 11.11
CA ASP A 8 -3.13 10.67 11.50
C ASP A 8 -1.99 9.65 11.62
N TYR A 9 -2.30 8.44 12.12
CA TYR A 9 -1.37 7.32 12.12
C TYR A 9 -1.05 6.87 10.68
N VAL A 10 -2.06 6.74 9.83
CA VAL A 10 -1.93 6.35 8.42
C VAL A 10 -0.98 7.28 7.66
N LYS A 11 -1.03 8.60 7.91
CA LYS A 11 -0.10 9.55 7.30
C LYS A 11 1.36 9.32 7.70
N VAL A 12 1.62 9.03 8.99
CA VAL A 12 2.96 8.69 9.50
C VAL A 12 3.46 7.39 8.88
N PHE A 13 2.58 6.40 8.73
CA PHE A 13 2.89 5.13 8.08
C PHE A 13 3.32 5.33 6.62
N TYR A 14 2.55 6.09 5.83
CA TYR A 14 2.88 6.35 4.42
C TYR A 14 4.13 7.21 4.22
N ASN A 15 4.57 7.97 5.22
CA ASN A 15 5.87 8.67 5.16
C ASN A 15 7.08 7.73 5.30
N ARG A 16 6.84 6.43 5.54
CA ARG A 16 7.87 5.38 5.63
C ARG A 16 8.91 5.58 6.74
N CYS A 17 8.75 6.61 7.59
CA CYS A 17 9.68 6.88 8.70
C CYS A 17 9.51 5.90 9.86
N ALA A 18 8.27 5.43 10.08
CA ALA A 18 7.91 4.58 11.21
C ALA A 18 8.07 3.07 10.93
N LEU A 19 8.43 2.67 9.73
CA LEU A 19 8.54 1.27 9.35
C LEU A 19 9.64 0.56 10.14
N ARG A 20 9.48 -0.75 10.34
CA ARG A 20 10.51 -1.60 10.96
C ARG A 20 11.75 -1.70 10.07
N PRO A 21 12.96 -1.89 10.60
CA PRO A 21 14.16 -2.13 9.81
C PRO A 21 13.98 -3.25 8.78
N SER A 22 13.33 -4.35 9.17
CA SER A 22 13.03 -5.49 8.29
C SER A 22 12.16 -5.15 7.07
N CYS A 23 11.40 -4.04 7.09
CA CYS A 23 10.62 -3.61 5.93
C CYS A 23 11.49 -3.07 4.79
N TYR A 24 12.70 -2.59 5.11
CA TYR A 24 13.64 -2.06 4.12
C TYR A 24 14.54 -3.14 3.49
N GLU A 25 14.52 -4.34 4.08
CA GLU A 25 15.28 -5.52 3.65
C GLU A 25 14.36 -6.73 3.51
N CYS A 26 13.08 -6.50 3.18
CA CYS A 26 12.06 -7.53 3.17
C CYS A 26 12.33 -8.56 2.07
N PRO A 27 12.61 -9.83 2.40
CA PRO A 27 12.85 -10.85 1.40
C PRO A 27 11.58 -11.28 0.66
N TYR A 28 10.42 -10.82 1.12
CA TYR A 28 9.11 -11.11 0.52
C TYR A 28 8.62 -10.01 -0.43
N ALA A 29 9.43 -8.98 -0.68
CA ALA A 29 9.10 -7.94 -1.64
C ALA A 29 9.42 -8.40 -3.08
N THR A 30 8.74 -9.44 -3.51
CA THR A 30 8.88 -10.10 -4.81
C THR A 30 7.60 -10.85 -5.16
N THR A 31 7.38 -11.13 -6.42
CA THR A 31 6.32 -12.05 -6.88
C THR A 31 6.70 -13.51 -6.68
N GLU A 32 8.00 -13.83 -6.58
CA GLU A 32 8.49 -15.20 -6.36
C GLU A 32 8.66 -15.47 -4.87
N ARG A 33 7.73 -16.20 -4.27
CA ARG A 33 7.74 -16.52 -2.84
C ARG A 33 7.71 -18.01 -2.59
N LYS A 34 8.35 -18.45 -1.49
CA LYS A 34 8.38 -19.86 -1.05
C LYS A 34 7.13 -20.26 -0.26
N THR A 35 6.04 -19.54 -0.41
CA THR A 35 4.75 -19.82 0.21
C THR A 35 3.80 -20.39 -0.82
N ASP A 36 2.77 -21.11 -0.40
CA ASP A 36 1.77 -21.65 -1.34
C ASP A 36 0.96 -20.53 -2.00
N MET A 37 0.60 -19.50 -1.22
CA MET A 37 -0.17 -18.35 -1.66
C MET A 37 0.30 -17.07 -0.99
N THR A 38 0.09 -15.95 -1.64
CA THR A 38 0.18 -14.60 -1.04
C THR A 38 -1.17 -13.91 -1.18
N ILE A 39 -1.64 -13.31 -0.10
CA ILE A 39 -2.86 -12.51 -0.07
C ILE A 39 -2.48 -11.10 0.38
N GLY A 40 -3.00 -10.08 -0.29
CA GLY A 40 -2.75 -8.68 0.02
C GLY A 40 -3.77 -7.75 -0.64
N ASP A 41 -3.62 -6.45 -0.41
CA ASP A 41 -4.46 -5.46 -1.08
C ASP A 41 -4.07 -5.36 -2.56
N PHE A 42 -5.06 -5.27 -3.43
CA PHE A 42 -4.84 -5.01 -4.85
C PHE A 42 -4.87 -3.50 -5.08
N TRP A 43 -3.69 -2.87 -5.16
CA TRP A 43 -3.60 -1.42 -5.37
C TRP A 43 -3.83 -1.05 -6.84
N HIS A 44 -4.54 0.05 -7.05
CA HIS A 44 -4.83 0.60 -8.39
C HIS A 44 -5.70 -0.29 -9.28
N ILE A 45 -6.47 -1.19 -8.70
CA ILE A 45 -7.40 -2.05 -9.45
C ILE A 45 -8.42 -1.21 -10.23
N GLU A 46 -8.81 -0.05 -9.73
CA GLU A 46 -9.68 0.91 -10.40
C GLU A 46 -9.12 1.43 -11.73
N GLU A 47 -7.80 1.35 -11.91
CA GLU A 47 -7.12 1.75 -13.15
C GLU A 47 -6.90 0.57 -14.09
N THR A 48 -6.73 -0.64 -13.55
CA THR A 48 -6.34 -1.83 -14.33
C THR A 48 -7.47 -2.80 -14.62
N ILE A 49 -8.45 -2.92 -13.70
CA ILE A 49 -9.64 -3.77 -13.84
C ILE A 49 -10.87 -3.03 -13.27
N PRO A 50 -11.28 -1.92 -13.88
CA PRO A 50 -12.30 -1.02 -13.32
C PRO A 50 -13.68 -1.67 -13.15
N ASP A 51 -14.02 -2.66 -13.97
CA ASP A 51 -15.26 -3.43 -13.91
C ASP A 51 -15.32 -4.43 -12.74
N PHE A 52 -14.20 -4.64 -12.04
CA PHE A 52 -14.12 -5.49 -10.84
C PHE A 52 -13.75 -4.70 -9.57
N TYR A 53 -13.65 -3.39 -9.67
CA TYR A 53 -13.32 -2.53 -8.53
C TYR A 53 -14.45 -2.48 -7.50
N ASP A 54 -14.11 -2.72 -6.22
CA ASP A 54 -14.98 -2.52 -5.07
C ASP A 54 -14.41 -1.39 -4.18
N PRO A 55 -15.20 -0.36 -3.81
CA PRO A 55 -14.75 0.72 -2.93
C PRO A 55 -14.42 0.27 -1.50
N ASN A 56 -14.88 -0.91 -1.08
CA ASN A 56 -14.50 -1.52 0.20
C ASN A 56 -13.13 -2.21 0.14
N GLY A 57 -12.56 -2.35 -1.04
CA GLY A 57 -11.25 -2.95 -1.31
C GLY A 57 -11.34 -4.31 -2.02
N ASN A 58 -10.33 -4.59 -2.83
CA ASN A 58 -10.15 -5.87 -3.48
C ASN A 58 -8.88 -6.53 -2.97
N SER A 59 -8.93 -7.85 -2.79
CA SER A 59 -7.76 -8.65 -2.42
C SER A 59 -7.04 -9.17 -3.67
N LEU A 60 -5.71 -9.12 -3.63
CA LEU A 60 -4.84 -9.79 -4.58
C LEU A 60 -4.48 -11.17 -4.05
N PHE A 61 -4.64 -12.19 -4.87
CA PHE A 61 -4.14 -13.55 -4.64
C PHE A 61 -3.04 -13.88 -5.63
N LEU A 62 -1.85 -14.19 -5.13
CA LEU A 62 -0.77 -14.78 -5.92
C LEU A 62 -0.62 -16.24 -5.52
N ILE A 63 -0.74 -17.14 -6.48
CA ILE A 63 -0.61 -18.58 -6.27
C ILE A 63 0.78 -18.99 -6.75
N HIS A 64 1.56 -19.66 -5.89
CA HIS A 64 2.98 -19.94 -6.16
C HIS A 64 3.24 -21.44 -6.36
N THR A 65 2.37 -22.33 -5.83
CA THR A 65 2.56 -23.79 -5.88
C THR A 65 1.29 -24.50 -6.26
N GLY A 66 1.39 -25.76 -6.71
CA GLY A 66 0.23 -26.60 -6.96
C GLY A 66 -0.67 -26.81 -5.72
N ARG A 67 -0.08 -26.81 -4.52
CA ARG A 67 -0.86 -26.84 -3.27
C ARG A 67 -1.66 -25.54 -3.06
N GLY A 68 -1.10 -24.41 -3.42
CA GLY A 68 -1.82 -23.13 -3.43
C GLY A 68 -2.99 -23.14 -4.40
N GLU A 69 -2.79 -23.72 -5.58
CA GLU A 69 -3.85 -23.92 -6.57
C GLU A 69 -4.97 -24.82 -6.07
N GLU A 70 -4.64 -25.97 -5.48
CA GLU A 70 -5.61 -26.86 -4.85
C GLU A 70 -6.43 -26.17 -3.74
N LEU A 71 -5.79 -25.32 -2.94
CA LEU A 71 -6.48 -24.54 -1.91
C LEU A 71 -7.42 -23.51 -2.52
N PHE A 72 -6.97 -22.79 -3.56
CA PHE A 72 -7.81 -21.82 -4.26
C PHE A 72 -9.04 -22.48 -4.88
N GLU A 73 -8.87 -23.60 -5.56
CA GLU A 73 -9.97 -24.37 -6.15
C GLU A 73 -11.06 -24.78 -5.14
N LYS A 74 -10.67 -25.08 -3.88
CA LYS A 74 -11.63 -25.43 -2.81
C LYS A 74 -12.46 -24.23 -2.31
N ILE A 75 -11.99 -23.02 -2.48
CA ILE A 75 -12.63 -21.84 -1.91
C ILE A 75 -13.23 -20.90 -2.96
N ARG A 76 -12.83 -21.00 -4.22
CA ARG A 76 -13.21 -20.05 -5.28
C ARG A 76 -14.71 -19.92 -5.50
N ASP A 77 -15.48 -21.00 -5.29
CA ASP A 77 -16.94 -20.99 -5.48
C ASP A 77 -17.68 -20.18 -4.39
N ASN A 78 -16.97 -19.77 -3.31
CA ASN A 78 -17.49 -18.96 -2.23
C ASN A 78 -17.07 -17.49 -2.32
N MET A 79 -16.46 -17.06 -3.44
CA MET A 79 -16.00 -15.70 -3.63
C MET A 79 -16.19 -15.24 -5.08
N ASP A 80 -16.35 -13.95 -5.26
CA ASP A 80 -16.22 -13.34 -6.58
C ASP A 80 -14.73 -13.17 -6.88
N TYR A 81 -14.27 -13.66 -8.04
CA TYR A 81 -12.87 -13.51 -8.44
C TYR A 81 -12.71 -13.18 -9.91
N ARG A 82 -11.63 -12.54 -10.23
CA ARG A 82 -11.23 -12.20 -11.59
C ARG A 82 -9.76 -12.60 -11.79
N LEU A 83 -9.47 -13.35 -12.83
CA LEU A 83 -8.09 -13.62 -13.23
C LEU A 83 -7.43 -12.33 -13.71
N SER A 84 -6.21 -12.10 -13.26
CA SER A 84 -5.36 -10.97 -13.66
C SER A 84 -3.97 -11.47 -14.05
N ASN A 85 -3.12 -10.56 -14.48
CA ASN A 85 -1.73 -10.85 -14.82
C ASN A 85 -0.78 -9.91 -14.08
N THR A 86 0.51 -10.21 -14.15
CA THR A 86 1.56 -9.47 -13.43
C THR A 86 1.55 -7.97 -13.76
N ALA A 87 1.23 -7.59 -15.02
CA ALA A 87 1.19 -6.17 -15.39
C ALA A 87 0.00 -5.43 -14.76
N GLN A 88 -1.15 -6.10 -14.63
CA GLN A 88 -2.34 -5.52 -14.01
C GLN A 88 -2.21 -5.41 -12.48
N CYS A 89 -1.60 -6.41 -11.83
CA CYS A 89 -1.46 -6.44 -10.38
C CYS A 89 -0.12 -5.86 -9.89
N TRP A 90 0.66 -5.24 -10.79
CA TRP A 90 1.95 -4.69 -10.41
C TRP A 90 1.81 -3.61 -9.32
N GLN A 91 2.60 -3.76 -8.29
CA GLN A 91 2.75 -2.77 -7.23
C GLN A 91 4.16 -2.85 -6.63
N ALA A 92 4.71 -1.71 -6.20
CA ALA A 92 6.11 -1.58 -5.82
C ALA A 92 6.59 -2.62 -4.79
N ASN A 93 5.70 -3.04 -3.88
CA ASN A 93 6.03 -4.04 -2.85
C ASN A 93 6.12 -5.48 -3.37
N LEU A 94 5.79 -5.72 -4.64
CA LEU A 94 5.99 -7.00 -5.32
C LEU A 94 7.29 -7.03 -6.14
N GLU A 95 8.01 -5.92 -6.22
CA GLU A 95 9.25 -5.80 -6.98
C GLU A 95 10.47 -5.62 -6.09
N ALA A 96 10.36 -4.74 -5.08
CA ALA A 96 11.48 -4.43 -4.20
C ALA A 96 11.01 -4.02 -2.80
N PRO A 97 11.89 -4.17 -1.78
CA PRO A 97 11.64 -3.63 -0.45
C PRO A 97 11.44 -2.13 -0.47
N THR A 98 10.62 -1.64 0.46
CA THR A 98 10.42 -0.21 0.63
C THR A 98 11.76 0.48 0.94
N GLN A 99 12.09 1.53 0.20
CA GLN A 99 13.29 2.32 0.45
C GLN A 99 13.24 3.03 1.82
N LYS A 100 14.35 2.97 2.57
CA LYS A 100 14.47 3.66 3.85
C LYS A 100 14.33 5.16 3.65
N SER A 101 13.46 5.80 4.43
CA SER A 101 13.33 7.25 4.44
C SER A 101 14.58 7.90 5.05
N GLU A 102 15.12 8.93 4.43
CA GLU A 102 16.22 9.75 4.98
C GLU A 102 15.84 10.40 6.33
N GLN A 103 14.58 10.61 6.57
CA GLN A 103 14.07 11.22 7.80
C GLN A 103 13.87 10.21 8.94
N ARG A 104 14.12 8.92 8.70
CA ARG A 104 13.80 7.88 9.69
C ARG A 104 14.52 8.07 11.02
N ASP A 105 15.80 8.32 10.99
CA ASP A 105 16.61 8.41 12.21
C ASP A 105 16.23 9.67 13.02
N VAL A 106 15.94 10.77 12.33
CA VAL A 106 15.42 12.02 12.95
C VAL A 106 14.02 11.79 13.52
N PHE A 107 13.16 11.03 12.83
CA PHE A 107 11.83 10.68 13.30
C PHE A 107 11.90 9.91 14.64
N TRP A 108 12.73 8.86 14.71
CA TRP A 108 12.83 8.05 15.94
C TRP A 108 13.45 8.80 17.12
N ASN A 109 14.44 9.68 16.84
CA ASN A 109 14.97 10.58 17.86
C ASN A 109 13.92 11.58 18.39
N ASP A 110 13.12 12.15 17.49
CA ASP A 110 12.01 13.01 17.89
C ASP A 110 10.94 12.24 18.68
N TYR A 111 10.63 11.00 18.27
CA TYR A 111 9.69 10.15 19.00
C TYR A 111 10.15 9.86 20.42
N GLN A 112 11.41 9.47 20.59
CA GLN A 112 11.98 9.18 21.92
C GLN A 112 12.00 10.42 22.83
N LYS A 113 12.30 11.59 22.28
CA LYS A 113 12.42 12.83 23.07
C LYS A 113 11.10 13.55 23.32
N LYS A 114 10.16 13.49 22.38
CA LYS A 114 8.96 14.36 22.36
C LYS A 114 7.64 13.58 22.29
N GLY A 115 7.72 12.27 22.11
CA GLY A 115 6.56 11.37 22.10
C GLY A 115 5.74 11.39 20.80
N ILE A 116 4.66 10.60 20.83
CA ILE A 116 3.85 10.28 19.65
C ILE A 116 3.11 11.50 19.09
N ASP A 117 2.64 12.40 19.95
CA ASP A 117 1.90 13.59 19.52
C ASP A 117 2.73 14.51 18.65
N PHE A 118 3.99 14.67 19.02
CA PHE A 118 4.91 15.49 18.27
C PHE A 118 5.21 14.91 16.89
N VAL A 119 5.49 13.61 16.80
CA VAL A 119 5.83 12.99 15.52
C VAL A 119 4.62 12.91 14.58
N ILE A 120 3.41 12.67 15.10
CA ILE A 120 2.19 12.74 14.29
C ILE A 120 2.01 14.15 13.71
N LYS A 121 2.16 15.19 14.53
CA LYS A 121 2.02 16.58 14.06
C LYS A 121 3.08 16.94 13.03
N LYS A 122 4.34 16.56 13.26
CA LYS A 122 5.46 16.93 12.41
C LYS A 122 5.51 16.11 11.11
N TYR A 123 5.34 14.80 11.18
CA TYR A 123 5.52 13.86 10.07
C TYR A 123 4.21 13.38 9.44
N GLY A 124 3.07 13.51 10.14
CA GLY A 124 1.75 13.19 9.62
C GLY A 124 1.16 14.26 8.69
N THR A 125 1.84 15.37 8.46
CA THR A 125 1.40 16.39 7.51
C THR A 125 1.99 16.15 6.12
N VAL A 126 1.15 16.04 5.11
CA VAL A 126 1.62 16.01 3.71
C VAL A 126 2.31 17.33 3.39
N PRO A 127 3.58 17.32 2.95
CA PRO A 127 4.28 18.54 2.58
C PRO A 127 3.47 19.38 1.58
N MET A 128 3.46 20.71 1.77
CA MET A 128 2.66 21.61 0.93
C MET A 128 2.99 21.47 -0.57
N LYS A 129 4.26 21.19 -0.91
CA LYS A 129 4.69 20.89 -2.28
C LYS A 129 3.97 19.70 -2.90
N THR A 130 3.74 18.62 -2.11
CA THR A 130 3.01 17.44 -2.55
C THR A 130 1.51 17.72 -2.69
N LYS A 131 0.94 18.56 -1.81
CA LYS A 131 -0.47 18.98 -1.93
C LYS A 131 -0.71 19.77 -3.21
N VAL A 132 0.22 20.67 -3.56
CA VAL A 132 0.14 21.47 -4.79
C VAL A 132 0.28 20.58 -6.02
N LYS A 133 1.25 19.64 -6.03
CA LYS A 133 1.44 18.69 -7.13
C LYS A 133 0.20 17.81 -7.35
N ASN A 134 -0.38 17.29 -6.27
CA ASN A 134 -1.60 16.46 -6.33
C ASN A 134 -2.81 17.27 -6.79
N LYS A 135 -2.91 18.55 -6.39
CA LYS A 135 -4.00 19.44 -6.85
C LYS A 135 -3.86 19.77 -8.34
N LEU A 136 -2.64 20.08 -8.81
CA LEU A 136 -2.36 20.27 -10.24
C LEU A 136 -2.68 19.00 -11.05
N PHE A 137 -2.27 17.84 -10.58
CA PHE A 137 -2.51 16.56 -11.25
C PHE A 137 -4.00 16.24 -11.35
N LYS A 138 -4.78 16.51 -10.30
CA LYS A 138 -6.25 16.39 -10.34
C LYS A 138 -6.90 17.36 -11.33
N ILE A 139 -6.40 18.59 -11.44
CA ILE A 139 -6.92 19.59 -12.39
C ILE A 139 -6.62 19.15 -13.83
N LEU A 140 -5.39 18.65 -14.09
CA LEU A 140 -5.00 18.18 -15.43
C LEU A 140 -5.74 16.90 -15.86
N ARG A 141 -6.04 15.98 -14.94
CA ARG A 141 -6.86 14.78 -15.23
C ARG A 141 -8.37 15.06 -15.28
N GLY A 142 -8.86 16.07 -14.56
CA GLY A 142 -10.28 16.45 -14.55
C GLY A 142 -10.74 17.15 -15.83
N GLY A 143 -9.84 17.49 -16.75
CA GLY A 143 -10.16 18.15 -18.04
C GLY A 143 -10.55 17.20 -19.18
N VAL A 144 -10.48 15.89 -18.99
CA VAL A 144 -10.93 14.90 -19.99
C VAL A 144 -12.31 14.37 -19.58
N ARG A 145 -13.34 15.19 -19.72
CA ARG A 145 -14.72 14.70 -19.87
C ARG A 145 -14.90 14.31 -21.33
N THR A 146 -14.81 13.05 -21.63
CA THR A 146 -15.37 12.52 -22.87
C THR A 146 -16.88 12.68 -22.86
N LYS A 147 -17.40 13.34 -23.88
CA LYS A 147 -18.81 13.38 -24.25
C LYS A 147 -19.24 12.01 -24.75
#